data_2c18b67fe62128b2f0768f5059a5514e
#
_entry.id   2c18b67fe62128b2f0768f5059a5514e
#
_cell.length_a   1.000
_cell.length_b   1.000
_cell.length_c   1.000
_cell.angle_alpha   90.00
_cell.angle_beta   90.00
_cell.angle_gamma   90.00
#
_symmetry.space_group_name_H-M   'P 1'
#
loop_
_entity.id
_entity.type
_entity.pdbx_description
1 polymer ?
#
loop_
_entity_poly.entity_id
_entity_poly.type
_entity_poly.pdbx_seq_one_letter_code
_entity_poly.pdbx_strand_id
1 'polypeptide(L)'
;MLIKIPSASASRESDVTPESVYLSRRSFFAAAGGAAAALALPAYVRAEASRYADVEEAQAPGWFAEKLKAARWQAVTAGNETITPFKDATHYNNFYEFGPDKGDPARYAGAFKAEPWTVMVDGEVAKPGRYSLEDMFKEQQLEERIYRLRCVEAWSMVIPWMGFSLGDVLKRFEPTAKAKYVRFETVVDREQMKGQSSSFSLIDWPYIEGLRLDEAMHPLAILAVGMYGRVLPGQNGAPLRLVVPWKYGFKSIKSIVRITLTAEQPTNTWQALAADEYGFYANVNPAVDHPRWTQAQERRLPSGLFSPNVMPTRLFNGYDEVAPLYSGLDLRTNY
;
A
#
# COMPACT_ATOMS: atom_id res chain seq x y z
N MET A 1 -1.82 2.61 -32.86
CA MET A 1 -3.14 2.77 -32.24
C MET A 1 -3.26 1.66 -31.20
N LEU A 2 -3.00 1.95 -29.93
CA LEU A 2 -3.12 0.97 -28.84
C LEU A 2 -4.58 0.92 -28.40
N ILE A 3 -5.26 -0.18 -28.70
CA ILE A 3 -6.63 -0.43 -28.21
C ILE A 3 -6.49 -0.83 -26.73
N LYS A 4 -6.86 0.05 -25.80
CA LYS A 4 -7.06 -0.31 -24.40
C LYS A 4 -8.33 -1.15 -24.29
N ILE A 5 -8.19 -2.43 -23.97
CA ILE A 5 -9.31 -3.27 -23.58
C ILE A 5 -9.62 -2.94 -22.11
N PRO A 6 -10.81 -2.45 -21.75
CA PRO A 6 -11.16 -2.21 -20.35
C PRO A 6 -11.18 -3.53 -19.60
N SER A 7 -10.50 -3.61 -18.45
CA SER A 7 -10.63 -4.74 -17.53
C SER A 7 -12.05 -4.77 -16.94
N ALA A 8 -12.61 -5.95 -16.67
CA ALA A 8 -13.90 -6.12 -16.02
C ALA A 8 -13.94 -5.56 -14.59
N SER A 9 -12.78 -5.35 -13.98
CA SER A 9 -12.61 -4.71 -12.67
C SER A 9 -12.38 -3.19 -12.75
N ALA A 10 -12.21 -2.63 -13.98
CA ALA A 10 -12.07 -1.21 -14.19
C ALA A 10 -13.44 -0.53 -14.12
N SER A 11 -13.60 0.41 -13.18
CA SER A 11 -14.77 1.29 -13.16
C SER A 11 -14.61 2.42 -14.18
N ARG A 12 -15.70 2.90 -14.71
CA ARG A 12 -15.68 4.13 -15.49
C ARG A 12 -15.41 5.29 -14.54
N GLU A 13 -14.62 6.27 -14.99
CA GLU A 13 -14.23 7.46 -14.21
C GLU A 13 -15.46 8.21 -13.62
N SER A 14 -16.58 8.21 -14.36
CA SER A 14 -17.87 8.74 -13.95
C SER A 14 -18.53 8.01 -12.78
N ASP A 15 -18.12 6.76 -12.50
CA ASP A 15 -18.84 5.89 -11.56
C ASP A 15 -18.25 5.98 -10.13
N VAL A 16 -17.10 6.64 -9.96
CA VAL A 16 -16.32 6.61 -8.71
C VAL A 16 -16.32 7.92 -7.96
N THR A 17 -16.30 9.02 -8.67
CA THR A 17 -16.35 10.36 -8.06
C THR A 17 -17.09 11.27 -9.01
N PRO A 18 -18.07 12.07 -8.57
CA PRO A 18 -18.67 13.10 -9.43
C PRO A 18 -17.55 13.98 -10.01
N GLU A 19 -17.62 14.29 -11.29
CA GLU A 19 -16.65 15.09 -12.02
C GLU A 19 -16.28 16.40 -11.28
N SER A 20 -17.24 16.99 -10.58
CA SER A 20 -17.06 18.17 -9.73
C SER A 20 -16.11 17.93 -8.54
N VAL A 21 -16.08 16.72 -7.98
CA VAL A 21 -15.19 16.34 -6.87
C VAL A 21 -13.78 16.03 -7.40
N TYR A 22 -13.69 15.41 -8.57
CA TYR A 22 -12.43 15.17 -9.26
C TYR A 22 -11.75 16.47 -9.70
N LEU A 23 -12.48 17.40 -10.29
CA LEU A 23 -11.98 18.71 -10.72
C LEU A 23 -11.60 19.59 -9.53
N SER A 24 -12.27 19.47 -8.38
CA SER A 24 -11.91 20.21 -7.18
C SER A 24 -10.61 19.75 -6.53
N ARG A 25 -10.26 18.45 -6.61
CA ARG A 25 -8.95 17.94 -6.20
C ARG A 25 -7.82 18.58 -7.02
N ARG A 26 -7.98 18.67 -8.32
CA ARG A 26 -7.01 19.33 -9.20
C ARG A 26 -6.86 20.82 -8.90
N SER A 27 -7.95 21.50 -8.55
CA SER A 27 -7.96 22.92 -8.14
C SER A 27 -7.33 23.15 -6.78
N PHE A 28 -7.47 22.19 -5.84
CA PHE A 28 -6.88 22.25 -4.51
C PHE A 28 -5.35 22.30 -4.56
N PHE A 29 -4.73 21.48 -5.41
CA PHE A 29 -3.27 21.48 -5.55
C PHE A 29 -2.73 22.69 -6.33
N ALA A 30 -3.51 23.26 -7.25
CA ALA A 30 -3.15 24.52 -7.91
C ALA A 30 -3.23 25.73 -6.95
N ALA A 31 -4.07 25.63 -5.90
CA ALA A 31 -4.27 26.69 -4.91
C ALA A 31 -3.30 26.62 -3.71
N ALA A 32 -2.61 25.50 -3.48
CA ALA A 32 -1.60 25.38 -2.42
C ALA A 32 -0.37 26.31 -2.64
N GLY A 33 -0.29 26.96 -3.81
CA GLY A 33 0.69 28.02 -4.11
C GLY A 33 0.28 29.45 -3.71
N GLY A 34 -0.94 29.67 -3.15
CA GLY A 34 -1.40 31.01 -2.81
C GLY A 34 -2.42 31.03 -1.70
N ALA A 35 -2.02 31.49 -0.53
CA ALA A 35 -2.86 31.61 0.68
C ALA A 35 -4.10 32.52 0.55
N ALA A 36 -4.31 33.18 -0.60
CA ALA A 36 -5.42 34.08 -0.85
C ALA A 36 -6.65 33.43 -1.52
N ALA A 37 -6.53 32.22 -2.07
CA ALA A 37 -7.62 31.53 -2.77
C ALA A 37 -8.48 30.61 -1.86
N ALA A 38 -8.11 30.42 -0.59
CA ALA A 38 -8.81 29.52 0.34
C ALA A 38 -10.25 29.92 0.67
N LEU A 39 -10.63 31.18 0.41
CA LEU A 39 -11.97 31.71 0.75
C LEU A 39 -13.05 31.41 -0.31
N ALA A 40 -12.69 30.94 -1.49
CA ALA A 40 -13.61 30.70 -2.59
C ALA A 40 -13.98 29.23 -2.82
N LEU A 41 -13.48 28.31 -1.98
CA LEU A 41 -13.80 26.89 -2.12
C LEU A 41 -15.22 26.57 -1.64
N PRO A 42 -15.98 25.71 -2.35
CA PRO A 42 -17.27 25.25 -1.90
C PRO A 42 -17.21 24.61 -0.50
N ALA A 43 -18.28 24.72 0.28
CA ALA A 43 -18.33 24.26 1.68
C ALA A 43 -17.99 22.78 1.86
N TYR A 44 -18.31 21.90 0.87
CA TYR A 44 -17.96 20.48 0.90
C TYR A 44 -16.47 20.22 0.73
N VAL A 45 -15.74 21.02 -0.07
CA VAL A 45 -14.28 20.93 -0.23
C VAL A 45 -13.60 21.35 1.08
N ARG A 46 -14.15 22.35 1.79
CA ARG A 46 -13.69 22.73 3.14
C ARG A 46 -13.96 21.63 4.16
N ALA A 47 -15.12 20.96 4.06
CA ALA A 47 -15.47 19.86 4.95
C ALA A 47 -14.56 18.64 4.76
N GLU A 48 -14.15 18.33 3.51
CA GLU A 48 -13.16 17.27 3.24
C GLU A 48 -11.76 17.67 3.72
N ALA A 49 -11.31 18.89 3.46
CA ALA A 49 -10.04 19.41 3.97
C ALA A 49 -10.03 19.42 5.52
N SER A 50 -11.16 19.74 6.17
CA SER A 50 -11.26 19.73 7.64
C SER A 50 -11.28 18.32 8.23
N ARG A 51 -11.75 17.29 7.48
CA ARG A 51 -11.68 15.89 7.92
C ARG A 51 -10.25 15.36 7.98
N TYR A 52 -9.33 15.99 7.29
CA TYR A 52 -7.92 15.62 7.23
C TYR A 52 -7.03 16.54 8.10
N ALA A 53 -7.61 17.58 8.73
CA ALA A 53 -6.87 18.59 9.49
C ALA A 53 -6.28 18.07 10.82
N ASP A 54 -6.72 16.91 11.30
CA ASP A 54 -6.31 16.34 12.59
C ASP A 54 -5.00 15.53 12.51
N VAL A 55 -4.35 15.46 11.34
CA VAL A 55 -3.08 14.73 11.16
C VAL A 55 -1.99 15.74 10.83
N GLU A 56 -0.94 15.81 11.68
CA GLU A 56 0.26 16.58 11.38
C GLU A 56 0.81 16.14 10.01
N GLU A 57 0.76 17.05 9.06
CA GLU A 57 1.35 16.83 7.75
C GLU A 57 2.88 16.81 7.91
N ALA A 58 3.50 15.66 7.72
CA ALA A 58 4.91 15.64 7.45
C ALA A 58 5.17 16.53 6.21
N GLN A 59 6.08 17.49 6.30
CA GLN A 59 6.41 18.35 5.17
C GLN A 59 6.86 17.46 4.01
N ALA A 60 6.22 17.63 2.86
CA ALA A 60 6.58 16.84 1.68
C ALA A 60 8.02 17.15 1.25
N PRO A 61 8.88 16.13 1.08
CA PRO A 61 10.20 16.33 0.50
C PRO A 61 10.11 17.04 -0.84
N GLY A 62 11.09 17.88 -1.16
CA GLY A 62 11.09 18.67 -2.39
C GLY A 62 10.88 17.83 -3.67
N TRP A 63 11.52 16.65 -3.75
CA TRP A 63 11.38 15.74 -4.87
C TRP A 63 9.94 15.19 -5.02
N PHE A 64 9.25 14.94 -3.89
CA PHE A 64 7.88 14.47 -3.90
C PHE A 64 6.91 15.58 -4.32
N ALA A 65 7.12 16.81 -3.85
CA ALA A 65 6.33 17.97 -4.25
C ALA A 65 6.40 18.21 -5.77
N GLU A 66 7.59 18.07 -6.39
CA GLU A 66 7.73 18.14 -7.84
C GLU A 66 7.03 17.01 -8.58
N LYS A 67 7.11 15.78 -8.06
CA LYS A 67 6.37 14.63 -8.61
C LYS A 67 4.86 14.81 -8.51
N LEU A 68 4.36 15.41 -7.43
CA LEU A 68 2.94 15.74 -7.27
C LEU A 68 2.41 16.67 -8.36
N LYS A 69 3.19 17.71 -8.74
CA LYS A 69 2.79 18.63 -9.82
C LYS A 69 2.59 17.92 -11.16
N ALA A 70 3.40 16.88 -11.41
CA ALA A 70 3.38 16.10 -12.64
C ALA A 70 2.58 14.80 -12.52
N ALA A 71 1.90 14.55 -11.39
CA ALA A 71 1.23 13.28 -11.14
C ALA A 71 0.11 13.01 -12.16
N ARG A 72 -0.01 11.74 -12.56
CA ARG A 72 -1.16 11.25 -13.31
C ARG A 72 -2.23 10.82 -12.35
N TRP A 73 -3.30 11.58 -12.32
CA TRP A 73 -4.50 11.27 -11.55
C TRP A 73 -5.37 10.27 -12.33
N GLN A 74 -4.87 9.06 -12.55
CA GLN A 74 -5.66 7.97 -13.12
C GLN A 74 -6.10 7.10 -11.95
N ALA A 75 -7.33 7.31 -11.52
CA ALA A 75 -7.98 6.41 -10.58
C ALA A 75 -8.17 5.03 -11.23
N VAL A 76 -7.26 4.09 -10.95
CA VAL A 76 -7.57 2.67 -11.13
C VAL A 76 -8.39 2.29 -9.91
N THR A 77 -9.68 2.35 -10.05
CA THR A 77 -10.59 2.30 -8.92
C THR A 77 -11.02 0.88 -8.56
N ALA A 78 -11.31 0.72 -7.29
CA ALA A 78 -11.92 -0.49 -6.74
C ALA A 78 -13.45 -0.61 -7.03
N GLY A 79 -13.98 -0.02 -8.10
CA GLY A 79 -15.42 0.05 -8.35
C GLY A 79 -16.10 1.22 -7.63
N ASN A 80 -17.44 1.22 -7.58
CA ASN A 80 -18.27 2.25 -6.93
C ASN A 80 -18.21 2.20 -5.40
N GLU A 81 -17.03 1.92 -4.80
CA GLU A 81 -16.90 1.78 -3.36
C GLU A 81 -16.51 3.09 -2.71
N THR A 82 -17.12 3.36 -1.56
CA THR A 82 -16.80 4.55 -0.77
C THR A 82 -15.37 4.49 -0.24
N ILE A 83 -14.59 5.54 -0.47
CA ILE A 83 -13.25 5.69 0.10
C ILE A 83 -13.36 5.73 1.63
N THR A 84 -12.55 4.94 2.30
CA THR A 84 -12.44 4.96 3.76
C THR A 84 -11.99 6.34 4.23
N PRO A 85 -12.59 6.92 5.29
CA PRO A 85 -12.13 8.19 5.85
C PRO A 85 -10.65 8.13 6.23
N PHE A 86 -9.92 9.22 6.01
CA PHE A 86 -8.48 9.30 6.31
C PHE A 86 -8.16 8.93 7.75
N LYS A 87 -8.98 9.41 8.71
CA LYS A 87 -8.82 9.09 10.12
C LYS A 87 -8.84 7.59 10.40
N ASP A 88 -9.79 6.85 9.79
CA ASP A 88 -9.86 5.40 9.97
C ASP A 88 -8.66 4.70 9.33
N ALA A 89 -8.24 5.14 8.14
CA ALA A 89 -7.09 4.57 7.44
C ALA A 89 -5.75 4.83 8.15
N THR A 90 -5.64 5.90 8.95
CA THR A 90 -4.41 6.27 9.63
C THR A 90 -4.38 5.87 11.12
N HIS A 91 -5.52 5.52 11.73
CA HIS A 91 -5.62 5.18 13.16
C HIS A 91 -6.02 3.73 13.42
N TYR A 92 -6.20 2.92 12.39
CA TYR A 92 -6.50 1.50 12.51
C TYR A 92 -5.52 0.71 11.65
N ASN A 93 -4.33 0.42 12.20
CA ASN A 93 -3.22 -0.13 11.46
C ASN A 93 -2.64 -1.36 12.15
N ASN A 94 -2.13 -2.30 11.34
CA ASN A 94 -1.22 -3.33 11.79
C ASN A 94 0.20 -2.92 11.36
N PHE A 95 0.99 -2.40 12.29
CA PHE A 95 2.39 -2.07 12.08
C PHE A 95 3.14 -2.37 13.38
N TYR A 96 3.49 -3.64 13.54
CA TYR A 96 4.01 -4.23 14.77
C TYR A 96 5.32 -3.62 15.24
N GLU A 97 6.05 -2.98 14.34
CA GLU A 97 7.25 -2.20 14.63
C GLU A 97 6.97 -1.06 15.63
N PHE A 98 5.74 -0.53 15.64
CA PHE A 98 5.32 0.48 16.62
C PHE A 98 4.55 -0.11 17.80
N GLY A 99 3.96 -1.30 17.65
CA GLY A 99 3.23 -1.97 18.71
C GLY A 99 2.14 -2.91 18.20
N PRO A 100 1.58 -3.78 19.09
CA PRO A 100 0.61 -4.80 18.70
C PRO A 100 -0.81 -4.28 18.50
N ASP A 101 -1.18 -3.16 19.15
CA ASP A 101 -2.53 -2.62 19.08
C ASP A 101 -2.75 -1.78 17.81
N LYS A 102 -4.00 -1.78 17.29
CA LYS A 102 -4.35 -1.03 16.07
C LYS A 102 -4.10 0.48 16.15
N GLY A 103 -4.15 1.05 17.36
CA GLY A 103 -3.91 2.46 17.60
C GLY A 103 -2.44 2.81 17.88
N ASP A 104 -1.59 1.83 18.15
CA ASP A 104 -0.20 2.06 18.51
C ASP A 104 0.62 2.75 17.40
N PRO A 105 0.49 2.33 16.12
CA PRO A 105 1.21 3.02 15.05
C PRO A 105 0.89 4.51 14.99
N ALA A 106 -0.37 4.90 15.07
CA ALA A 106 -0.77 6.31 15.07
C ALA A 106 -0.25 7.08 16.31
N ARG A 107 -0.18 6.40 17.47
CA ARG A 107 0.29 6.99 18.73
C ARG A 107 1.81 7.20 18.75
N TYR A 108 2.57 6.30 18.16
CA TYR A 108 4.03 6.26 18.32
C TYR A 108 4.83 6.67 17.10
N ALA A 109 4.22 6.72 15.90
CA ALA A 109 4.93 7.06 14.67
C ALA A 109 5.26 8.56 14.50
N GLY A 110 4.71 9.45 15.35
CA GLY A 110 4.93 10.92 15.22
C GLY A 110 6.39 11.37 15.32
N ALA A 111 7.23 10.61 16.01
CA ALA A 111 8.67 10.88 16.12
C ALA A 111 9.52 10.19 15.03
N PHE A 112 8.92 9.34 14.21
CA PHE A 112 9.63 8.57 13.19
C PHE A 112 10.14 9.46 12.07
N LYS A 113 11.46 9.44 11.84
CA LYS A 113 12.12 10.20 10.81
C LYS A 113 12.17 9.39 9.51
N ALA A 114 11.33 9.76 8.58
CA ALA A 114 11.26 9.15 7.25
C ALA A 114 12.28 9.73 6.25
N GLU A 115 13.10 10.70 6.67
CA GLU A 115 14.12 11.34 5.84
C GLU A 115 15.41 11.65 6.60
N PRO A 116 16.57 11.56 5.94
CA PRO A 116 16.78 11.04 4.59
C PRO A 116 16.57 9.52 4.52
N TRP A 117 16.12 9.00 3.36
CA TRP A 117 15.84 7.58 3.19
C TRP A 117 16.58 6.98 2.00
N THR A 118 17.11 5.79 2.20
CA THR A 118 17.77 5.03 1.14
C THR A 118 17.30 3.58 1.15
N VAL A 119 17.27 2.98 -0.02
CA VAL A 119 16.93 1.57 -0.22
C VAL A 119 18.13 0.85 -0.83
N MET A 120 18.55 -0.25 -0.22
CA MET A 120 19.52 -1.16 -0.81
C MET A 120 18.79 -2.04 -1.84
N VAL A 121 19.31 -2.10 -3.05
CA VAL A 121 18.86 -3.04 -4.08
C VAL A 121 20.01 -3.97 -4.40
N ASP A 122 19.78 -5.30 -4.32
CA ASP A 122 20.81 -6.31 -4.51
C ASP A 122 20.25 -7.67 -4.97
N GLY A 123 21.12 -8.70 -4.94
CA GLY A 123 20.80 -10.05 -5.40
C GLY A 123 20.91 -10.18 -6.91
N GLU A 124 19.94 -10.83 -7.54
CA GLU A 124 19.90 -11.16 -8.96
C GLU A 124 19.52 -9.95 -9.83
N VAL A 125 20.35 -8.90 -9.80
CA VAL A 125 20.25 -7.65 -10.56
C VAL A 125 21.59 -7.26 -11.16
N ALA A 126 21.60 -6.62 -12.33
CA ALA A 126 22.81 -6.11 -12.94
C ALA A 126 23.27 -4.76 -12.35
N LYS A 127 22.36 -4.01 -11.71
CA LYS A 127 22.63 -2.69 -11.13
C LYS A 127 22.35 -2.69 -9.61
N PRO A 128 23.13 -3.42 -8.80
CA PRO A 128 22.98 -3.34 -7.36
C PRO A 128 23.50 -2.00 -6.83
N GLY A 129 22.95 -1.56 -5.70
CA GLY A 129 23.40 -0.32 -5.07
C GLY A 129 22.46 0.18 -3.99
N ARG A 130 22.88 1.28 -3.35
CA ARG A 130 22.06 2.02 -2.40
C ARG A 130 21.52 3.27 -3.10
N TYR A 131 20.22 3.39 -3.16
CA TYR A 131 19.53 4.46 -3.89
C TYR A 131 18.73 5.32 -2.91
N SER A 132 18.80 6.65 -3.05
CA SER A 132 17.83 7.53 -2.42
C SER A 132 16.45 7.35 -3.07
N LEU A 133 15.38 7.75 -2.41
CA LEU A 133 14.06 7.69 -3.03
C LEU A 133 13.97 8.60 -4.26
N GLU A 134 14.63 9.75 -4.21
CA GLU A 134 14.71 10.67 -5.34
C GLU A 134 15.33 9.99 -6.56
N ASP A 135 16.50 9.33 -6.38
CA ASP A 135 17.15 8.59 -7.47
C ASP A 135 16.32 7.41 -7.95
N MET A 136 15.71 6.67 -7.00
CA MET A 136 14.89 5.49 -7.32
C MET A 136 13.70 5.85 -8.21
N PHE A 137 13.08 7.00 -7.99
CA PHE A 137 11.86 7.42 -8.68
C PHE A 137 12.08 8.51 -9.72
N LYS A 138 13.33 8.93 -9.99
CA LYS A 138 13.66 10.05 -10.87
C LYS A 138 12.93 10.00 -12.22
N GLU A 139 12.92 8.83 -12.86
CA GLU A 139 12.34 8.60 -14.18
C GLU A 139 10.91 8.07 -14.14
N GLN A 140 10.37 7.85 -12.93
CA GLN A 140 9.06 7.25 -12.73
C GLN A 140 7.96 8.31 -12.68
N GLN A 141 6.79 7.95 -13.20
CA GLN A 141 5.59 8.76 -13.11
C GLN A 141 4.81 8.43 -11.85
N LEU A 142 4.56 9.43 -11.00
CA LEU A 142 3.70 9.29 -9.83
C LEU A 142 2.24 9.12 -10.29
N GLU A 143 1.54 8.14 -9.71
CA GLU A 143 0.14 7.84 -10.01
C GLU A 143 -0.68 7.75 -8.72
N GLU A 144 -1.92 8.24 -8.75
CA GLU A 144 -2.92 7.91 -7.73
C GLU A 144 -3.65 6.64 -8.14
N ARG A 145 -3.80 5.70 -7.18
CA ARG A 145 -4.54 4.46 -7.37
C ARG A 145 -5.41 4.16 -6.17
N ILE A 146 -6.71 4.10 -6.40
CA ILE A 146 -7.70 3.80 -5.36
C ILE A 146 -7.88 2.30 -5.31
N TYR A 147 -7.40 1.68 -4.23
CA TYR A 147 -7.40 0.24 -4.06
C TYR A 147 -8.16 -0.22 -2.82
N ARG A 148 -8.81 -1.40 -2.93
CA ARG A 148 -9.23 -2.17 -1.77
C ARG A 148 -7.99 -2.67 -1.03
N LEU A 149 -8.04 -2.64 0.29
CA LEU A 149 -7.10 -3.28 1.19
C LEU A 149 -7.88 -4.28 2.03
N ARG A 150 -7.48 -5.54 2.06
CA ARG A 150 -8.09 -6.61 2.85
C ARG A 150 -7.08 -7.19 3.83
N CYS A 151 -7.33 -7.04 5.11
CA CYS A 151 -6.51 -7.66 6.14
C CYS A 151 -6.91 -9.14 6.34
N VAL A 152 -5.94 -9.99 6.63
CA VAL A 152 -6.20 -11.38 7.01
C VAL A 152 -7.14 -11.49 8.23
N GLU A 153 -7.18 -10.49 9.11
CA GLU A 153 -8.08 -10.36 10.25
C GLU A 153 -9.53 -9.97 9.87
N ALA A 154 -9.92 -10.18 8.63
CA ALA A 154 -11.28 -9.96 8.12
C ALA A 154 -11.81 -8.52 8.20
N TRP A 155 -10.97 -7.50 8.23
CA TRP A 155 -11.37 -6.11 8.02
C TRP A 155 -10.80 -5.56 6.71
N SER A 156 -11.43 -4.53 6.16
CA SER A 156 -11.06 -3.96 4.87
C SER A 156 -11.26 -2.44 4.80
N MET A 157 -10.58 -1.84 3.85
CA MET A 157 -10.63 -0.42 3.52
C MET A 157 -10.60 -0.20 2.01
N VAL A 158 -10.93 1.02 1.57
CA VAL A 158 -10.65 1.53 0.23
C VAL A 158 -9.77 2.76 0.37
N ILE A 159 -8.56 2.71 -0.16
CA ILE A 159 -7.53 3.72 0.09
C ILE A 159 -7.01 4.29 -1.23
N PRO A 160 -6.99 5.63 -1.40
CA PRO A 160 -6.34 6.28 -2.53
C PRO A 160 -4.83 6.38 -2.25
N TRP A 161 -4.06 5.46 -2.82
CA TRP A 161 -2.60 5.44 -2.72
C TRP A 161 -1.98 6.32 -3.79
N MET A 162 -0.81 6.88 -3.48
CA MET A 162 0.05 7.56 -4.44
C MET A 162 1.38 6.82 -4.51
N GLY A 163 1.78 6.42 -5.71
CA GLY A 163 2.96 5.58 -5.85
C GLY A 163 3.41 5.40 -7.30
N PHE A 164 4.32 4.46 -7.45
CA PHE A 164 4.97 4.11 -8.71
C PHE A 164 4.79 2.63 -8.99
N SER A 165 4.68 2.24 -10.25
CA SER A 165 4.67 0.83 -10.65
C SER A 165 5.92 0.12 -10.11
N LEU A 166 5.74 -0.94 -9.31
CA LEU A 166 6.85 -1.73 -8.81
C LEU A 166 7.64 -2.36 -9.97
N GLY A 167 6.94 -2.91 -10.96
CA GLY A 167 7.58 -3.53 -12.11
C GLY A 167 8.47 -2.56 -12.89
N ASP A 168 8.04 -1.30 -13.06
CA ASP A 168 8.84 -0.31 -13.79
C ASP A 168 10.05 0.15 -12.97
N VAL A 169 9.93 0.23 -11.65
CA VAL A 169 11.07 0.47 -10.77
C VAL A 169 12.08 -0.68 -10.82
N LEU A 170 11.61 -1.94 -10.76
CA LEU A 170 12.50 -3.11 -10.80
C LEU A 170 13.25 -3.23 -12.13
N LYS A 171 12.64 -2.89 -13.27
CA LYS A 171 13.29 -2.91 -14.58
C LYS A 171 14.55 -2.03 -14.65
N ARG A 172 14.61 -0.94 -13.89
CA ARG A 172 15.79 -0.06 -13.82
C ARG A 172 17.03 -0.77 -13.29
N PHE A 173 16.83 -1.76 -12.44
CA PHE A 173 17.92 -2.52 -11.80
C PHE A 173 18.34 -3.73 -12.63
N GLU A 174 17.71 -3.96 -13.77
CA GLU A 174 18.04 -5.01 -14.74
C GLU A 174 18.06 -6.38 -14.08
N PRO A 175 16.89 -6.96 -13.71
CA PRO A 175 16.80 -8.31 -13.16
C PRO A 175 17.50 -9.33 -14.05
N THR A 176 18.33 -10.20 -13.48
CA THR A 176 18.98 -11.28 -14.24
C THR A 176 17.97 -12.40 -14.56
N ALA A 177 18.31 -13.28 -15.50
CA ALA A 177 17.48 -14.44 -15.84
C ALA A 177 17.28 -15.42 -14.65
N LYS A 178 18.09 -15.31 -13.59
CA LYS A 178 17.98 -16.11 -12.38
C LYS A 178 16.96 -15.56 -11.39
N ALA A 179 16.59 -14.29 -11.48
CA ALA A 179 15.59 -13.68 -10.61
C ALA A 179 14.23 -14.39 -10.78
N LYS A 180 13.71 -14.92 -9.69
CA LYS A 180 12.39 -15.58 -9.62
C LYS A 180 11.48 -14.93 -8.61
N TYR A 181 12.05 -14.30 -7.59
CA TYR A 181 11.35 -13.69 -6.47
C TYR A 181 11.96 -12.34 -6.13
N VAL A 182 11.17 -11.53 -5.45
CA VAL A 182 11.58 -10.25 -4.87
C VAL A 182 11.33 -10.32 -3.38
N ARG A 183 12.37 -10.13 -2.58
CA ARG A 183 12.35 -10.07 -1.12
C ARG A 183 12.48 -8.63 -0.68
N PHE A 184 11.69 -8.23 0.31
CA PHE A 184 11.68 -6.90 0.91
C PHE A 184 11.98 -6.98 2.39
N GLU A 185 12.64 -5.94 2.93
CA GLU A 185 12.91 -5.80 4.37
C GLU A 185 12.47 -4.42 4.86
N THR A 186 11.79 -4.41 6.02
CA THR A 186 11.49 -3.19 6.77
C THR A 186 12.73 -2.70 7.53
N VAL A 187 12.80 -1.41 7.79
CA VAL A 187 13.83 -0.81 8.64
C VAL A 187 13.83 -1.39 10.05
N VAL A 188 15.02 -1.57 10.61
CA VAL A 188 15.18 -1.85 12.04
C VAL A 188 15.69 -0.59 12.72
N ASP A 189 14.83 0.03 13.51
CA ASP A 189 15.14 1.22 14.32
C ASP A 189 14.47 1.10 15.69
N ARG A 190 15.18 0.51 16.62
CA ARG A 190 14.67 0.20 17.96
C ARG A 190 14.46 1.44 18.84
N GLU A 191 15.00 2.59 18.46
CA GLU A 191 14.82 3.86 19.17
C GLU A 191 13.48 4.52 18.80
N GLN A 192 13.16 4.53 17.50
CA GLN A 192 11.95 5.16 16.98
C GLN A 192 10.76 4.19 16.90
N MET A 193 11.01 2.91 16.71
CA MET A 193 10.01 1.85 16.56
C MET A 193 9.95 0.95 17.81
N LYS A 194 9.17 1.38 18.80
CA LYS A 194 9.11 0.76 20.13
C LYS A 194 8.70 -0.71 20.14
N GLY A 195 7.90 -1.15 19.18
CA GLY A 195 7.53 -2.56 19.03
C GLY A 195 8.72 -3.46 18.75
N GLN A 196 9.75 -2.95 18.07
CA GLN A 196 10.98 -3.69 17.80
C GLN A 196 11.90 -3.85 19.05
N SER A 197 11.68 -3.05 20.09
CA SER A 197 12.40 -3.13 21.37
C SER A 197 11.60 -3.92 22.42
N SER A 198 10.38 -4.34 22.11
CA SER A 198 9.53 -5.06 23.06
C SER A 198 10.05 -6.47 23.33
N SER A 199 10.24 -6.80 24.59
CA SER A 199 10.58 -8.17 25.02
C SER A 199 9.47 -9.18 24.77
N PHE A 200 8.26 -8.72 24.46
CA PHE A 200 7.10 -9.54 24.10
C PHE A 200 6.91 -9.65 22.58
N SER A 201 7.81 -9.08 21.78
CA SER A 201 7.75 -9.24 20.33
C SER A 201 7.97 -10.71 19.95
N LEU A 202 7.04 -11.26 19.17
CA LEU A 202 7.20 -12.60 18.57
C LEU A 202 7.95 -12.54 17.23
N ILE A 203 8.19 -11.33 16.70
CA ILE A 203 8.82 -11.13 15.40
C ILE A 203 10.33 -10.99 15.57
N ASP A 204 11.06 -11.81 14.83
CA ASP A 204 12.49 -11.62 14.59
C ASP A 204 12.66 -10.53 13.53
N TRP A 205 13.16 -9.36 13.96
CA TRP A 205 13.36 -8.23 13.08
C TRP A 205 14.60 -8.37 12.20
N PRO A 206 14.58 -7.91 10.95
CA PRO A 206 13.54 -7.09 10.29
C PRO A 206 12.30 -7.90 9.91
N TYR A 207 11.15 -7.21 9.74
CA TYR A 207 10.02 -7.79 9.06
C TYR A 207 10.37 -8.02 7.58
N ILE A 208 10.06 -9.22 7.08
CA ILE A 208 10.42 -9.69 5.74
C ILE A 208 9.15 -10.08 5.00
N GLU A 209 9.07 -9.67 3.74
CA GLU A 209 8.07 -10.11 2.80
C GLU A 209 8.66 -10.52 1.46
N GLY A 210 7.88 -11.30 0.69
CA GLY A 210 8.28 -11.74 -0.62
C GLY A 210 7.13 -11.79 -1.62
N LEU A 211 7.47 -11.60 -2.88
CA LEU A 211 6.60 -11.81 -4.04
C LEU A 211 7.31 -12.69 -5.07
N ARG A 212 6.56 -13.42 -5.88
CA ARG A 212 7.10 -13.91 -7.14
C ARG A 212 7.44 -12.72 -8.05
N LEU A 213 8.41 -12.91 -8.93
CA LEU A 213 8.81 -11.83 -9.84
C LEU A 213 7.66 -11.41 -10.78
N ASP A 214 6.86 -12.34 -11.28
CA ASP A 214 5.70 -12.05 -12.13
C ASP A 214 4.61 -11.27 -11.37
N GLU A 215 4.39 -11.56 -10.08
CA GLU A 215 3.52 -10.77 -9.20
C GLU A 215 4.06 -9.34 -9.01
N ALA A 216 5.36 -9.22 -8.75
CA ALA A 216 6.03 -7.92 -8.58
C ALA A 216 6.02 -7.08 -9.87
N MET A 217 6.05 -7.74 -11.04
CA MET A 217 5.98 -7.09 -12.36
C MET A 217 4.55 -6.78 -12.80
N HIS A 218 3.54 -7.24 -12.08
CA HIS A 218 2.14 -7.00 -12.44
C HIS A 218 1.78 -5.52 -12.26
N PRO A 219 1.03 -4.90 -13.19
CA PRO A 219 0.72 -3.46 -13.16
C PRO A 219 0.01 -2.96 -11.90
N LEU A 220 -0.70 -3.83 -11.17
CA LEU A 220 -1.37 -3.49 -9.91
C LEU A 220 -0.41 -3.37 -8.71
N ALA A 221 0.79 -3.96 -8.77
CA ALA A 221 1.77 -3.84 -7.69
C ALA A 221 2.45 -2.48 -7.74
N ILE A 222 2.38 -1.72 -6.65
CA ILE A 222 3.00 -0.38 -6.57
C ILE A 222 3.88 -0.22 -5.33
N LEU A 223 4.87 0.65 -5.45
CA LEU A 223 5.59 1.25 -4.35
C LEU A 223 4.91 2.58 -4.00
N ALA A 224 4.20 2.63 -2.88
CA ALA A 224 3.48 3.81 -2.44
C ALA A 224 4.37 4.71 -1.57
N VAL A 225 4.30 6.01 -1.83
CA VAL A 225 5.00 7.10 -1.12
C VAL A 225 4.02 8.13 -0.57
N GLY A 226 2.72 7.95 -0.84
CA GLY A 226 1.66 8.83 -0.38
C GLY A 226 0.29 8.16 -0.36
N MET A 227 -0.66 8.83 0.25
CA MET A 227 -2.07 8.45 0.28
C MET A 227 -2.95 9.69 0.46
N TYR A 228 -4.17 9.68 -0.07
CA TYR A 228 -5.12 10.81 -0.01
C TYR A 228 -4.52 12.14 -0.49
N GLY A 229 -3.68 12.11 -1.53
CA GLY A 229 -3.04 13.31 -2.05
C GLY A 229 -1.91 13.88 -1.17
N ARG A 230 -1.42 13.16 -0.16
CA ARG A 230 -0.44 13.59 0.82
C ARG A 230 0.74 12.63 0.90
N VAL A 231 1.83 13.07 1.51
CA VAL A 231 2.94 12.19 1.90
C VAL A 231 2.42 11.06 2.78
N LEU A 232 3.01 9.89 2.63
CA LEU A 232 2.66 8.73 3.42
C LEU A 232 2.97 8.96 4.90
N PRO A 233 1.98 8.83 5.82
CA PRO A 233 2.24 8.99 7.25
C PRO A 233 3.08 7.85 7.82
N GLY A 234 3.81 8.11 8.90
CA GLY A 234 4.66 7.12 9.58
C GLY A 234 3.92 5.83 9.91
N GLN A 235 2.73 5.95 10.50
CA GLN A 235 1.88 4.81 10.87
C GLN A 235 1.35 3.99 9.68
N ASN A 236 1.41 4.53 8.48
CA ASN A 236 1.02 3.83 7.25
C ASN A 236 2.20 3.29 6.46
N GLY A 237 3.44 3.42 6.98
CA GLY A 237 4.63 2.82 6.41
C GLY A 237 5.53 3.78 5.63
N ALA A 238 5.56 5.08 6.04
CA ALA A 238 6.49 6.06 5.45
C ALA A 238 7.94 5.57 5.48
N PRO A 239 8.77 6.09 4.56
CA PRO A 239 8.43 6.91 3.41
C PRO A 239 8.05 6.07 2.18
N LEU A 240 8.22 4.75 2.25
CA LEU A 240 8.05 3.82 1.15
C LEU A 240 7.43 2.52 1.62
N ARG A 241 6.34 2.11 1.00
CA ARG A 241 5.72 0.82 1.25
C ARG A 241 5.28 0.12 -0.04
N LEU A 242 5.14 -1.19 0.05
CA LEU A 242 4.50 -1.99 -0.98
C LEU A 242 2.97 -1.92 -0.85
N VAL A 243 2.25 -1.94 -1.98
CA VAL A 243 0.82 -2.19 -2.05
C VAL A 243 0.53 -3.20 -3.14
N VAL A 244 -0.06 -4.34 -2.72
CA VAL A 244 -0.46 -5.45 -3.59
C VAL A 244 -1.94 -5.73 -3.32
N PRO A 245 -2.88 -5.12 -4.06
CA PRO A 245 -4.27 -5.02 -3.65
C PRO A 245 -5.04 -6.34 -3.65
N TRP A 246 -4.59 -7.35 -4.38
CA TRP A 246 -5.24 -8.68 -4.44
C TRP A 246 -4.78 -9.66 -3.35
N LYS A 247 -3.76 -9.27 -2.57
CA LYS A 247 -3.22 -10.06 -1.46
C LYS A 247 -3.65 -9.50 -0.11
N TYR A 248 -3.61 -10.34 0.91
CA TYR A 248 -3.82 -9.86 2.28
C TYR A 248 -2.82 -8.78 2.66
N GLY A 249 -3.28 -7.82 3.48
CA GLY A 249 -2.55 -6.57 3.79
C GLY A 249 -1.15 -6.74 4.35
N PHE A 250 -0.84 -7.87 4.99
CA PHE A 250 0.50 -8.12 5.53
C PHE A 250 1.57 -8.29 4.45
N LYS A 251 1.18 -8.69 3.23
CA LYS A 251 2.08 -8.73 2.07
C LYS A 251 2.56 -7.35 1.64
N SER A 252 1.83 -6.32 2.02
CA SER A 252 2.13 -4.92 1.69
C SER A 252 3.07 -4.32 2.74
N ILE A 253 4.32 -4.81 2.76
CA ILE A 253 5.39 -4.42 3.69
C ILE A 253 5.64 -2.92 3.71
N LYS A 254 6.01 -2.38 4.88
CA LYS A 254 6.12 -0.96 5.20
C LYS A 254 7.56 -0.53 5.47
N SER A 255 7.84 0.76 5.30
CA SER A 255 9.14 1.39 5.60
C SER A 255 10.32 0.58 5.05
N ILE A 256 10.26 0.32 3.73
CA ILE A 256 11.19 -0.57 3.02
C ILE A 256 12.59 0.06 2.97
N VAL A 257 13.61 -0.70 3.37
CA VAL A 257 15.03 -0.32 3.29
C VAL A 257 15.86 -1.24 2.40
N ARG A 258 15.30 -2.40 1.99
CA ARG A 258 15.99 -3.33 1.11
C ARG A 258 15.03 -4.05 0.18
N ILE A 259 15.46 -4.21 -1.06
CA ILE A 259 14.81 -4.98 -2.11
C ILE A 259 15.86 -5.92 -2.70
N THR A 260 15.69 -7.23 -2.48
CA THR A 260 16.63 -8.25 -2.96
C THR A 260 15.93 -9.15 -3.98
N LEU A 261 16.46 -9.26 -5.18
CA LEU A 261 15.96 -10.23 -6.16
C LEU A 261 16.66 -11.57 -5.93
N THR A 262 15.89 -12.67 -5.87
CA THR A 262 16.41 -14.00 -5.53
C THR A 262 15.97 -15.07 -6.54
N ALA A 263 16.79 -16.13 -6.68
CA ALA A 263 16.43 -17.31 -7.45
C ALA A 263 15.48 -18.22 -6.68
N GLU A 264 15.55 -18.19 -5.34
CA GLU A 264 14.78 -19.05 -4.45
C GLU A 264 13.71 -18.24 -3.71
N GLN A 265 12.61 -18.92 -3.36
CA GLN A 265 11.50 -18.31 -2.62
C GLN A 265 11.97 -17.89 -1.22
N PRO A 266 11.85 -16.61 -0.86
CA PRO A 266 12.17 -16.17 0.48
C PRO A 266 11.08 -16.63 1.47
N THR A 267 11.49 -17.00 2.68
CA THR A 267 10.56 -17.17 3.80
C THR A 267 10.14 -15.81 4.31
N ASN A 268 8.84 -15.54 4.41
CA ASN A 268 8.34 -14.30 5.00
C ASN A 268 8.17 -14.44 6.52
N THR A 269 8.04 -13.30 7.20
CA THR A 269 7.96 -13.23 8.66
C THR A 269 6.80 -14.07 9.23
N TRP A 270 5.61 -14.01 8.62
CA TRP A 270 4.46 -14.75 9.15
C TRP A 270 4.57 -16.26 8.91
N GLN A 271 5.15 -16.70 7.80
CA GLN A 271 5.46 -18.12 7.59
C GLN A 271 6.48 -18.63 8.62
N ALA A 272 7.49 -17.84 8.97
CA ALA A 272 8.47 -18.22 9.98
C ALA A 272 7.85 -18.35 11.38
N LEU A 273 6.79 -17.55 11.67
CA LEU A 273 6.11 -17.56 12.97
C LEU A 273 5.02 -18.64 13.08
N ALA A 274 4.23 -18.83 12.02
CA ALA A 274 3.07 -19.71 12.03
C ALA A 274 2.77 -20.20 10.60
N ALA A 275 3.56 -21.16 10.12
CA ALA A 275 3.45 -21.70 8.76
C ALA A 275 2.14 -22.44 8.48
N ASP A 276 1.43 -22.86 9.53
CA ASP A 276 0.11 -23.48 9.48
C ASP A 276 -1.04 -22.45 9.35
N GLU A 277 -0.76 -21.18 9.63
CA GLU A 277 -1.75 -20.09 9.53
C GLU A 277 -1.52 -19.19 8.31
N TYR A 278 -0.26 -19.03 7.85
CA TYR A 278 0.15 -18.04 6.86
C TYR A 278 0.98 -18.64 5.72
N GLY A 279 0.45 -18.53 4.52
CA GLY A 279 1.14 -18.97 3.31
C GLY A 279 2.00 -17.88 2.65
N PHE A 280 2.77 -18.29 1.65
CA PHE A 280 3.62 -17.38 0.88
C PHE A 280 2.80 -16.45 -0.03
N TYR A 281 1.83 -17.02 -0.74
CA TYR A 281 1.06 -16.25 -1.73
C TYR A 281 0.14 -15.25 -1.06
N ALA A 282 -0.55 -15.65 0.00
CA ALA A 282 -1.46 -14.83 0.78
C ALA A 282 -2.46 -14.04 -0.09
N ASN A 283 -2.94 -14.67 -1.15
CA ASN A 283 -3.99 -14.12 -1.98
C ASN A 283 -5.30 -14.08 -1.19
N VAL A 284 -6.06 -12.99 -1.31
CA VAL A 284 -7.39 -12.93 -0.68
C VAL A 284 -8.27 -14.03 -1.27
N ASN A 285 -8.67 -14.97 -0.42
CA ASN A 285 -9.45 -16.14 -0.84
C ASN A 285 -10.57 -16.45 0.18
N PRO A 286 -11.84 -16.18 -0.17
CA PRO A 286 -12.97 -16.46 0.72
C PRO A 286 -13.25 -17.95 0.98
N ALA A 287 -12.64 -18.85 0.18
CA ALA A 287 -12.82 -20.31 0.29
C ALA A 287 -11.75 -20.98 1.18
N VAL A 288 -10.79 -20.23 1.70
CA VAL A 288 -9.73 -20.71 2.61
C VAL A 288 -9.78 -19.89 3.88
N ASP A 289 -10.38 -20.48 4.92
CA ASP A 289 -10.50 -19.85 6.21
C ASP A 289 -9.16 -19.80 6.95
N HIS A 290 -8.98 -18.81 7.79
CA HIS A 290 -7.93 -18.80 8.79
C HIS A 290 -8.33 -19.81 9.91
N PRO A 291 -7.39 -20.53 10.56
CA PRO A 291 -7.75 -21.50 11.61
C PRO A 291 -8.63 -20.96 12.74
N ARG A 292 -8.62 -19.64 12.96
CA ARG A 292 -9.34 -18.98 14.07
C ARG A 292 -10.60 -18.20 13.66
N TRP A 293 -10.78 -17.89 12.36
CA TRP A 293 -11.94 -17.13 11.84
C TRP A 293 -12.18 -17.40 10.35
N THR A 294 -13.41 -17.10 9.92
CA THR A 294 -13.75 -17.21 8.49
C THR A 294 -13.19 -16.08 7.65
N GLN A 295 -12.82 -16.39 6.41
CA GLN A 295 -12.45 -15.42 5.38
C GLN A 295 -13.60 -15.12 4.40
N ALA A 296 -14.74 -15.79 4.54
CA ALA A 296 -15.87 -15.63 3.62
C ALA A 296 -16.50 -14.22 3.66
N GLN A 297 -16.30 -13.50 4.77
CA GLN A 297 -16.84 -12.16 4.97
C GLN A 297 -15.77 -11.19 5.43
N GLU A 298 -15.99 -9.90 5.16
CA GLU A 298 -15.13 -8.82 5.61
C GLU A 298 -15.93 -7.68 6.21
N ARG A 299 -15.32 -7.04 7.19
CA ARG A 299 -15.84 -5.85 7.84
C ARG A 299 -15.18 -4.61 7.23
N ARG A 300 -15.93 -3.87 6.38
CA ARG A 300 -15.44 -2.64 5.78
C ARG A 300 -15.46 -1.49 6.78
N LEU A 301 -14.33 -0.82 6.93
CA LEU A 301 -14.21 0.35 7.80
C LEU A 301 -14.67 1.64 7.08
N PRO A 302 -15.33 2.57 7.82
CA PRO A 302 -15.72 2.48 9.23
C PRO A 302 -16.86 1.48 9.46
N SER A 303 -16.80 0.82 10.62
CA SER A 303 -17.81 -0.16 11.01
C SER A 303 -18.04 -0.06 12.52
N GLY A 304 -19.24 0.30 12.91
CA GLY A 304 -19.64 0.45 14.31
C GLY A 304 -20.27 -0.81 14.90
N LEU A 305 -20.32 -0.89 16.23
CA LEU A 305 -20.96 -2.01 16.94
C LEU A 305 -22.47 -2.10 16.62
N PHE A 306 -23.13 -0.95 16.50
CA PHE A 306 -24.57 -0.86 16.22
C PHE A 306 -24.91 -0.71 14.72
N SER A 307 -23.88 -0.54 13.88
CA SER A 307 -24.05 -0.45 12.42
C SER A 307 -22.88 -1.17 11.76
N PRO A 308 -22.86 -2.52 11.82
CA PRO A 308 -21.79 -3.31 11.24
C PRO A 308 -21.84 -3.22 9.70
N ASN A 309 -20.72 -2.87 9.08
CA ASN A 309 -20.56 -2.82 7.63
C ASN A 309 -19.87 -4.11 7.16
N VAL A 310 -20.63 -5.19 7.08
CA VAL A 310 -20.14 -6.52 6.70
C VAL A 310 -20.58 -6.85 5.28
N MET A 311 -19.66 -7.40 4.50
CA MET A 311 -19.91 -7.80 3.11
C MET A 311 -19.17 -9.10 2.76
N PRO A 312 -19.58 -9.81 1.70
CA PRO A 312 -18.84 -10.98 1.22
C PRO A 312 -17.44 -10.59 0.74
N THR A 313 -16.44 -11.38 1.11
CA THR A 313 -15.09 -11.26 0.58
C THR A 313 -15.06 -11.76 -0.88
N ARG A 314 -14.30 -11.09 -1.73
CA ARG A 314 -14.10 -11.47 -3.13
C ARG A 314 -12.74 -12.16 -3.30
N LEU A 315 -12.70 -13.18 -4.13
CA LEU A 315 -11.43 -13.80 -4.53
C LEU A 315 -10.51 -12.72 -5.12
N PHE A 316 -9.21 -12.79 -4.82
CA PHE A 316 -8.23 -11.76 -5.18
C PHE A 316 -8.65 -10.33 -4.79
N ASN A 317 -9.45 -10.20 -3.73
CA ASN A 317 -10.02 -8.91 -3.34
C ASN A 317 -10.81 -8.21 -4.47
N GLY A 318 -11.30 -8.98 -5.46
CA GLY A 318 -12.01 -8.52 -6.64
C GLY A 318 -11.14 -7.95 -7.75
N TYR A 319 -9.87 -8.33 -7.81
CA TYR A 319 -8.93 -8.00 -8.90
C TYR A 319 -8.73 -9.24 -9.79
N ASP A 320 -9.74 -9.58 -10.59
CA ASP A 320 -9.79 -10.82 -11.37
C ASP A 320 -8.70 -10.88 -12.46
N GLU A 321 -8.15 -9.73 -12.87
CA GLU A 321 -7.05 -9.64 -13.84
C GLU A 321 -5.75 -10.32 -13.40
N VAL A 322 -5.58 -10.62 -12.10
CA VAL A 322 -4.42 -11.36 -11.60
C VAL A 322 -4.59 -12.88 -11.68
N ALA A 323 -5.79 -13.38 -11.93
CA ALA A 323 -6.08 -14.81 -11.95
C ALA A 323 -5.15 -15.63 -12.89
N PRO A 324 -4.74 -15.12 -14.07
CA PRO A 324 -3.80 -15.82 -14.94
C PRO A 324 -2.43 -16.12 -14.31
N LEU A 325 -1.97 -15.30 -13.34
CA LEU A 325 -0.71 -15.54 -12.61
C LEU A 325 -0.73 -16.86 -11.83
N TYR A 326 -1.92 -17.33 -11.47
CA TYR A 326 -2.13 -18.50 -10.63
C TYR A 326 -2.73 -19.67 -11.38
N SER A 327 -2.75 -19.61 -12.71
CA SER A 327 -3.24 -20.72 -13.55
C SER A 327 -2.44 -22.00 -13.27
N GLY A 328 -3.16 -23.07 -12.93
CA GLY A 328 -2.55 -24.35 -12.58
C GLY A 328 -2.10 -24.51 -11.12
N LEU A 329 -2.27 -23.47 -10.28
CA LEU A 329 -2.04 -23.58 -8.83
C LEU A 329 -3.37 -23.90 -8.11
N ASP A 330 -3.33 -24.87 -7.21
CA ASP A 330 -4.41 -25.06 -6.25
C ASP A 330 -4.33 -23.97 -5.16
N LEU A 331 -5.25 -23.01 -5.21
CA LEU A 331 -5.30 -21.88 -4.27
C LEU A 331 -5.77 -22.26 -2.86
N ARG A 332 -6.15 -23.51 -2.61
CA ARG A 332 -6.47 -24.01 -1.27
C ARG A 332 -5.22 -24.46 -0.52
N THR A 333 -4.24 -24.95 -1.25
CA THR A 333 -2.96 -25.44 -0.70
C THR A 333 -1.84 -24.40 -0.87
N ASN A 334 -1.99 -23.46 -1.83
CA ASN A 334 -1.06 -22.37 -2.09
C ASN A 334 -1.67 -21.02 -1.67
N TYR A 335 -1.82 -20.84 -0.38
CA TYR A 335 -2.37 -19.62 0.23
C TYR A 335 -1.31 -18.73 0.89
#